data_e4541e245a69045c46e3ee376caabc44
#
_entry.id   e4541e245a69045c46e3ee376caabc44
#
_cell.length_a   1.000
_cell.length_b   1.000
_cell.length_c   1.000
_cell.angle_alpha   90.00
_cell.angle_beta   90.00
_cell.angle_gamma   90.00
#
_symmetry.space_group_name_H-M   'P 1'
#
loop_
_entity.id
_entity.type
_entity.pdbx_description
1 polymer ?
#
loop_
_entity_poly.entity_id
_entity_poly.type
_entity_poly.pdbx_seq_one_letter_code
_entity_poly.pdbx_strand_id
1 'polypeptide(L)'
;MKYDKNNIFAKILRGEIPCNKVYENEYVLSFYDTNPKKKSHILVVPKGEYVDLDHFNTKASEKEIIELSKSITHIVKMLKISSSEDGYRVITNIGKNGGQEVSHLHCHIFGGEKVGKMVV
;
A
#
# COMPACT_ATOMS: atom_id res chain seq x y z
N MET A 1 6.61 19.89 1.31
CA MET A 1 6.73 18.65 2.08
C MET A 1 7.95 17.88 1.59
N LYS A 2 8.86 17.61 2.50
CA LYS A 2 10.13 16.97 2.13
C LYS A 2 10.07 15.46 2.37
N TYR A 3 10.45 14.67 1.36
CA TYR A 3 10.50 13.22 1.46
C TYR A 3 11.73 12.78 2.27
N ASP A 4 11.50 11.95 3.29
CA ASP A 4 12.57 11.38 4.09
C ASP A 4 13.04 10.06 3.46
N LYS A 5 14.22 10.08 2.86
CA LYS A 5 14.80 8.90 2.20
C LYS A 5 15.20 7.78 3.16
N ASN A 6 15.15 8.03 4.46
CA ASN A 6 15.46 7.04 5.49
C ASN A 6 14.22 6.30 6.01
N ASN A 7 13.04 6.53 5.43
CA ASN A 7 11.86 5.78 5.83
C ASN A 7 12.01 4.31 5.43
N ILE A 8 11.30 3.43 6.14
CA ILE A 8 11.44 1.98 5.97
C ILE A 8 11.05 1.51 4.57
N PHE A 9 10.03 2.12 3.95
CA PHE A 9 9.59 1.70 2.61
C PHE A 9 10.60 2.11 1.54
N ALA A 10 11.23 3.27 1.68
CA ALA A 10 12.31 3.68 0.80
C ALA A 10 13.48 2.69 0.87
N LYS A 11 13.80 2.23 2.07
CA LYS A 11 14.86 1.23 2.28
C LYS A 11 14.50 -0.11 1.66
N ILE A 12 13.25 -0.54 1.77
CA ILE A 12 12.76 -1.76 1.12
C ILE A 12 12.87 -1.61 -0.41
N LEU A 13 12.45 -0.47 -0.96
CA LEU A 13 12.52 -0.22 -2.40
C LEU A 13 13.95 -0.24 -2.93
N ARG A 14 14.93 0.20 -2.13
CA ARG A 14 16.36 0.14 -2.51
C ARG A 14 16.99 -1.23 -2.27
N GLY A 15 16.27 -2.17 -1.71
CA GLY A 15 16.80 -3.49 -1.38
C GLY A 15 17.65 -3.55 -0.12
N GLU A 16 17.64 -2.50 0.71
CA GLU A 16 18.42 -2.46 1.96
C GLU A 16 17.74 -3.27 3.06
N ILE A 17 16.43 -3.40 3.02
CA ILE A 17 15.63 -4.19 3.95
C ILE A 17 14.83 -5.20 3.14
N PRO A 18 14.87 -6.49 3.49
CA PRO A 18 14.09 -7.49 2.77
C PRO A 18 12.60 -7.36 3.04
N CYS A 19 11.78 -7.82 2.09
CA CYS A 19 10.33 -7.90 2.26
C CYS A 19 9.83 -9.22 1.69
N ASN A 20 8.65 -9.62 2.14
CA ASN A 20 7.96 -10.79 1.61
C ASN A 20 7.05 -10.32 0.47
N LYS A 21 7.60 -10.29 -0.74
CA LYS A 21 6.97 -9.69 -1.91
C LYS A 21 5.71 -10.46 -2.33
N VAL A 22 4.65 -9.69 -2.64
CA VAL A 22 3.41 -10.20 -3.22
C VAL A 22 3.34 -9.91 -4.71
N TYR A 23 3.71 -8.69 -5.12
CA TYR A 23 3.59 -8.25 -6.49
C TYR A 23 4.53 -7.07 -6.75
N GLU A 24 5.00 -6.97 -7.96
CA GLU A 24 5.84 -5.83 -8.36
C GLU A 24 5.69 -5.58 -9.86
N ASN A 25 5.64 -4.31 -10.24
CA ASN A 25 5.81 -3.89 -11.62
C ASN A 25 6.69 -2.64 -11.67
N GLU A 26 6.73 -1.96 -12.80
CA GLU A 26 7.58 -0.77 -12.96
C GLU A 26 7.24 0.35 -11.97
N TYR A 27 5.97 0.43 -11.54
CA TYR A 27 5.45 1.56 -10.77
C TYR A 27 5.16 1.28 -9.31
N VAL A 28 4.93 0.03 -8.96
CA VAL A 28 4.51 -0.35 -7.60
C VAL A 28 5.25 -1.57 -7.07
N LEU A 29 5.36 -1.63 -5.75
CA LEU A 29 5.81 -2.81 -5.02
C LEU A 29 4.76 -3.15 -3.98
N SER A 30 4.48 -4.44 -3.82
CA SER A 30 3.53 -4.92 -2.82
C SER A 30 4.16 -6.06 -2.03
N PHE A 31 3.93 -6.07 -0.72
CA PHE A 31 4.50 -7.06 0.18
C PHE A 31 3.61 -7.24 1.40
N TYR A 32 3.79 -8.37 2.10
CA TYR A 32 3.06 -8.61 3.34
C TYR A 32 3.58 -7.72 4.44
N ASP A 33 2.65 -7.20 5.28
CA ASP A 33 3.02 -6.49 6.49
C ASP A 33 3.68 -7.48 7.46
N THR A 34 4.79 -7.09 8.08
CA THR A 34 5.51 -7.95 9.03
C THR A 34 4.76 -8.10 10.35
N ASN A 35 3.78 -7.25 10.60
CA ASN A 35 2.96 -7.27 11.82
C ASN A 35 1.48 -7.28 11.40
N PRO A 36 1.00 -8.40 10.79
CA PRO A 36 -0.33 -8.42 10.18
C PRO A 36 -1.45 -8.28 11.20
N LYS A 37 -2.47 -7.49 10.84
CA LYS A 37 -3.66 -7.27 11.66
C LYS A 37 -4.80 -8.21 11.27
N LYS A 38 -4.74 -8.81 10.09
CA LYS A 38 -5.73 -9.75 9.55
C LYS A 38 -5.02 -10.86 8.82
N LYS A 39 -5.73 -11.92 8.44
CA LYS A 39 -5.16 -13.08 7.71
C LYS A 39 -4.41 -12.61 6.47
N SER A 40 -5.00 -11.70 5.71
CA SER A 40 -4.31 -11.03 4.61
C SER A 40 -4.14 -9.58 4.98
N HIS A 41 -2.90 -9.16 5.20
CA HIS A 41 -2.55 -7.77 5.44
C HIS A 41 -1.38 -7.43 4.54
N ILE A 42 -1.70 -6.78 3.43
CA ILE A 42 -0.75 -6.46 2.37
C ILE A 42 -0.57 -4.96 2.29
N LEU A 43 0.64 -4.53 1.98
CA LEU A 43 0.96 -3.15 1.69
C LEU A 43 1.21 -2.98 0.20
N VAL A 44 0.74 -1.88 -0.35
CA VAL A 44 1.00 -1.50 -1.75
C VAL A 44 1.59 -0.11 -1.72
N VAL A 45 2.79 0.04 -2.28
CA VAL A 45 3.50 1.32 -2.29
C VAL A 45 3.90 1.69 -3.73
N PRO A 46 3.81 2.98 -4.09
CA PRO A 46 4.41 3.43 -5.35
C PRO A 46 5.93 3.42 -5.23
N LYS A 47 6.62 3.20 -6.34
CA LYS A 47 8.09 3.22 -6.33
C LYS A 47 8.65 4.64 -6.26
N GLY A 48 7.89 5.65 -6.70
CA GLY A 48 8.29 7.04 -6.60
C GLY A 48 8.26 7.55 -5.17
N GLU A 49 8.97 8.66 -4.93
CA GLU A 49 9.12 9.25 -3.61
C GLU A 49 7.95 10.18 -3.28
N TYR A 50 6.82 9.59 -2.92
CA TYR A 50 5.61 10.33 -2.55
C TYR A 50 5.30 10.11 -1.08
N VAL A 51 5.07 11.21 -0.36
CA VAL A 51 4.87 11.19 1.10
C VAL A 51 3.50 10.60 1.45
N ASP A 52 2.46 11.03 0.75
CA ASP A 52 1.08 10.63 1.04
C ASP A 52 0.21 10.72 -0.21
N LEU A 53 -1.08 10.45 -0.05
CA LEU A 53 -2.02 10.45 -1.16
C LEU A 53 -2.13 11.83 -1.83
N ASP A 54 -2.13 12.90 -1.04
CA ASP A 54 -2.25 14.27 -1.59
C ASP A 54 -1.02 14.61 -2.43
N HIS A 55 0.17 14.30 -1.93
CA HIS A 55 1.42 14.51 -2.66
C HIS A 55 1.42 13.70 -3.97
N PHE A 56 1.06 12.43 -3.89
CA PHE A 56 1.01 11.52 -5.04
C PHE A 56 0.03 12.03 -6.11
N ASN A 57 -1.20 12.34 -5.73
CA ASN A 57 -2.21 12.80 -6.69
C ASN A 57 -1.88 14.16 -7.30
N THR A 58 -1.06 14.96 -6.63
CA THR A 58 -0.65 16.27 -7.13
C THR A 58 0.56 16.18 -8.07
N LYS A 59 1.53 15.32 -7.76
CA LYS A 59 2.84 15.32 -8.44
C LYS A 59 3.11 14.11 -9.31
N ALA A 60 2.45 12.98 -9.08
CA ALA A 60 2.70 11.76 -9.88
C ALA A 60 2.12 11.91 -11.28
N SER A 61 2.66 11.13 -12.22
CA SER A 61 2.11 11.05 -13.56
C SER A 61 0.77 10.31 -13.55
N GLU A 62 -0.02 10.52 -14.59
CA GLU A 62 -1.27 9.76 -14.76
C GLU A 62 -1.00 8.26 -14.78
N LYS A 63 0.07 7.85 -15.42
CA LYS A 63 0.46 6.44 -15.50
C LYS A 63 0.73 5.85 -14.12
N GLU A 64 1.46 6.57 -13.28
CA GLU A 64 1.73 6.13 -11.90
C GLU A 64 0.43 5.98 -11.11
N ILE A 65 -0.48 6.93 -11.24
CA ILE A 65 -1.78 6.93 -10.53
C ILE A 65 -2.63 5.73 -10.99
N ILE A 66 -2.74 5.54 -12.29
CA ILE A 66 -3.50 4.43 -12.87
C ILE A 66 -2.92 3.09 -12.42
N GLU A 67 -1.60 2.96 -12.45
CA GLU A 67 -0.94 1.70 -12.11
C GLU A 67 -1.10 1.35 -10.63
N LEU A 68 -1.03 2.33 -9.74
CA LEU A 68 -1.29 2.08 -8.31
C LEU A 68 -2.72 1.55 -8.11
N SER A 69 -3.69 2.22 -8.70
CA SER A 69 -5.09 1.83 -8.58
C SER A 69 -5.37 0.43 -9.15
N LYS A 70 -4.90 0.16 -10.35
CA LYS A 70 -5.11 -1.15 -11.00
C LYS A 70 -4.37 -2.28 -10.31
N SER A 71 -3.20 -2.00 -9.73
CA SER A 71 -2.42 -3.01 -9.01
C SER A 71 -3.17 -3.56 -7.81
N ILE A 72 -3.94 -2.73 -7.11
CA ILE A 72 -4.76 -3.19 -5.98
C ILE A 72 -5.72 -4.29 -6.43
N THR A 73 -6.45 -4.05 -7.52
CA THR A 73 -7.40 -5.04 -8.05
C THR A 73 -6.67 -6.31 -8.53
N HIS A 74 -5.54 -6.15 -9.19
CA HIS A 74 -4.73 -7.29 -9.64
C HIS A 74 -4.30 -8.16 -8.45
N ILE A 75 -3.81 -7.55 -7.40
CA ILE A 75 -3.32 -8.24 -6.20
C ILE A 75 -4.44 -9.02 -5.52
N VAL A 76 -5.61 -8.39 -5.30
CA VAL A 76 -6.71 -9.05 -4.59
C VAL A 76 -7.30 -10.21 -5.39
N LYS A 77 -7.31 -10.11 -6.71
CA LYS A 77 -7.72 -11.23 -7.57
C LYS A 77 -6.72 -12.38 -7.51
N MET A 78 -5.44 -12.06 -7.54
CA MET A 78 -4.36 -13.05 -7.44
C MET A 78 -4.41 -13.80 -6.11
N LEU A 79 -4.72 -13.09 -5.02
CA LEU A 79 -4.80 -13.66 -3.67
C LEU A 79 -6.16 -14.28 -3.35
N LYS A 80 -7.12 -14.20 -4.28
CA LYS A 80 -8.47 -14.74 -4.13
C LYS A 80 -9.23 -14.12 -2.96
N ILE A 81 -9.15 -12.80 -2.81
CA ILE A 81 -9.91 -12.04 -1.82
C ILE A 81 -10.73 -10.92 -2.47
N SER A 82 -10.92 -10.96 -3.78
CA SER A 82 -11.65 -9.94 -4.53
C SER A 82 -13.14 -9.87 -4.13
N SER A 83 -13.87 -8.92 -4.70
CA SER A 83 -15.29 -8.73 -4.40
C SER A 83 -16.15 -9.96 -4.65
N SER A 84 -15.76 -10.81 -5.60
CA SER A 84 -16.46 -12.07 -5.86
C SER A 84 -16.07 -13.19 -4.90
N GLU A 85 -15.09 -12.95 -4.03
CA GLU A 85 -14.51 -13.93 -3.11
C GLU A 85 -14.50 -13.39 -1.68
N ASP A 86 -15.63 -12.82 -1.26
CA ASP A 86 -15.93 -12.26 0.07
C ASP A 86 -15.40 -10.84 0.31
N GLY A 87 -14.44 -10.36 -0.48
CA GLY A 87 -14.07 -8.94 -0.45
C GLY A 87 -12.93 -8.59 0.50
N TYR A 88 -12.60 -7.30 0.49
CA TYR A 88 -11.43 -6.77 1.19
C TYR A 88 -11.67 -5.29 1.52
N ARG A 89 -10.79 -4.74 2.34
CA ARG A 89 -10.81 -3.30 2.66
C ARG A 89 -9.48 -2.68 2.29
N VAL A 90 -9.52 -1.50 1.68
CA VAL A 90 -8.33 -0.69 1.39
C VAL A 90 -8.34 0.53 2.30
N ILE A 91 -7.22 0.77 2.96
CA ILE A 91 -7.06 1.92 3.84
C ILE A 91 -5.73 2.59 3.51
N THR A 92 -5.75 3.93 3.37
CA THR A 92 -4.53 4.72 3.41
C THR A 92 -4.70 5.83 4.42
N ASN A 93 -3.66 6.07 5.21
CA ASN A 93 -3.66 7.09 6.25
C ASN A 93 -2.87 8.30 5.77
N ILE A 94 -3.41 9.50 5.95
CA ILE A 94 -2.79 10.74 5.50
C ILE A 94 -2.63 11.67 6.68
N GLY A 95 -1.41 12.13 6.88
CA GLY A 95 -1.11 13.16 7.88
C GLY A 95 -1.28 12.70 9.32
N LYS A 96 -1.15 13.66 10.23
CA LYS A 96 -1.18 13.42 11.68
C LYS A 96 -2.55 12.91 12.14
N ASN A 97 -3.62 13.59 11.73
CA ASN A 97 -4.97 13.19 12.15
C ASN A 97 -5.41 11.86 11.55
N GLY A 98 -4.86 11.49 10.39
CA GLY A 98 -5.12 10.20 9.76
C GLY A 98 -4.27 9.07 10.31
N GLY A 99 -3.30 9.37 11.16
CA GLY A 99 -2.45 8.36 11.79
C GLY A 99 -1.37 7.78 10.88
N GLN A 100 -0.89 8.55 9.92
CA GLN A 100 0.18 8.08 9.04
C GLN A 100 1.49 7.94 9.81
N GLU A 101 2.02 6.71 9.87
CA GLU A 101 3.23 6.43 10.64
C GLU A 101 4.50 6.49 9.79
N VAL A 102 4.43 6.07 8.53
CA VAL A 102 5.56 6.08 7.61
C VAL A 102 5.33 7.12 6.52
N SER A 103 6.32 7.99 6.29
CA SER A 103 6.22 9.12 5.35
C SER A 103 6.52 8.71 3.91
N HIS A 104 5.91 7.62 3.48
CA HIS A 104 5.87 7.14 2.12
C HIS A 104 4.48 6.58 1.89
N LEU A 105 3.79 7.06 0.86
CA LEU A 105 2.42 6.61 0.55
C LEU A 105 2.33 5.09 0.56
N HIS A 106 1.38 4.57 1.32
CA HIS A 106 1.10 3.13 1.31
C HIS A 106 -0.38 2.88 1.54
N CYS A 107 -0.89 1.90 0.82
CA CYS A 107 -2.25 1.42 1.00
C CYS A 107 -2.19 0.08 1.70
N HIS A 108 -3.00 -0.07 2.75
CA HIS A 108 -3.21 -1.36 3.40
C HIS A 108 -4.34 -2.09 2.70
N ILE A 109 -4.16 -3.37 2.45
CA ILE A 109 -5.23 -4.25 1.98
C ILE A 109 -5.46 -5.27 3.08
N PHE A 110 -6.68 -5.31 3.61
CA PHE A 110 -7.10 -6.27 4.63
C PHE A 110 -8.15 -7.21 4.05
N GLY A 111 -7.96 -8.51 4.20
CA GLY A 111 -8.89 -9.51 3.68
C GLY A 111 -8.64 -10.88 4.28
N GLY A 112 -9.20 -11.91 3.64
CA GLY A 112 -9.07 -13.29 4.09
C GLY A 112 -9.95 -13.64 5.27
N GLU A 113 -10.62 -12.66 5.86
CA GLU A 113 -11.56 -12.80 6.98
C GLU A 113 -12.36 -11.51 7.11
N LYS A 114 -13.38 -11.50 7.95
CA LYS A 114 -14.13 -10.26 8.22
C LYS A 114 -13.20 -9.23 8.84
N VAL A 115 -13.17 -8.05 8.26
CA VAL A 115 -12.29 -6.97 8.72
C VAL A 115 -12.83 -6.28 9.98
N GLY A 116 -14.15 -6.32 10.16
CA GLY A 116 -14.80 -5.71 11.32
C GLY A 116 -15.29 -4.30 11.04
N LYS A 117 -15.45 -3.52 12.11
CA LYS A 117 -15.97 -2.16 12.00
C LYS A 117 -14.97 -1.26 11.28
N MET A 118 -15.48 -0.32 10.50
CA MET A 118 -14.65 0.62 9.76
C MET A 118 -13.86 1.54 10.68
N VAL A 119 -14.49 2.00 11.74
CA VAL A 119 -13.86 2.87 12.75
C VAL A 119 -14.04 2.22 14.11
N VAL A 120 -12.96 2.13 14.85
CA VAL A 120 -12.91 1.54 16.19
C VAL A 120 -12.54 2.58 17.24
#